data_a628021cb884bede5ab96946e30c1709
#
_entry.id   a628021cb884bede5ab96946e30c1709
#
_cell.length_a   1.000
_cell.length_b   1.000
_cell.length_c   1.000
_cell.angle_alpha   90.00
_cell.angle_beta   90.00
_cell.angle_gamma   90.00
#
_symmetry.space_group_name_H-M   'P 1'
#
loop_
_entity.id
_entity.type
_entity.pdbx_description
1 polymer ?
#
loop_
_entity_poly.entity_id
_entity_poly.type
_entity_poly.pdbx_seq_one_letter_code
_entity_poly.pdbx_strand_id
1 'polypeptide(L)'
;SLPETAGVYLGGGMKIVMRLFSAGLMILVGAVFLSQPASLVAARLDVPSLEGIAFGGFSWLLLIVLGVILVYYIAATLLPVDKIIGRIYPVFGFALLFMAVGILVVLLFGGEYTIPEFTSFENCIADAKAFPIVPMLFTTIACGAISGFHATQSPLMARCMRNERESRSVFYGAMISESIIALVWAAIAMAFWGDVAGLN
;
A
#
# COMPACT_ATOMS: atom_id res chain seq x y z
N SER A 1 -3.83 18.33 14.31
CA SER A 1 -4.39 17.23 13.49
C SER A 1 -5.38 17.78 12.45
N LEU A 2 -5.60 17.05 11.36
CA LEU A 2 -6.53 17.45 10.30
C LEU A 2 -7.94 17.82 10.84
N PRO A 3 -8.55 17.04 11.75
CA PRO A 3 -9.83 17.42 12.37
C PRO A 3 -9.78 18.71 13.19
N GLU A 4 -8.67 19.00 13.81
CA GLU A 4 -8.52 20.26 14.58
C GLU A 4 -8.44 21.46 13.67
N THR A 5 -7.66 21.36 12.58
CA THR A 5 -7.59 22.40 11.56
C THR A 5 -8.96 22.64 10.92
N ALA A 6 -9.70 21.58 10.57
CA ALA A 6 -11.07 21.68 10.08
C ALA A 6 -11.98 22.36 11.11
N GLY A 7 -11.80 22.08 12.39
CA GLY A 7 -12.55 22.73 13.48
C GLY A 7 -12.33 24.24 13.60
N VAL A 8 -11.11 24.68 13.33
CA VAL A 8 -10.76 26.12 13.38
C VAL A 8 -11.42 26.88 12.22
N TYR A 9 -11.41 26.33 11.01
CA TYR A 9 -11.90 27.03 9.81
C TYR A 9 -13.39 26.78 9.50
N LEU A 10 -13.91 25.59 9.85
CA LEU A 10 -15.24 25.13 9.45
C LEU A 10 -16.20 24.92 10.65
N GLY A 11 -15.73 25.18 11.88
CA GLY A 11 -16.52 25.07 13.09
C GLY A 11 -16.54 23.69 13.75
N GLY A 12 -17.14 23.64 14.97
CA GLY A 12 -17.08 22.46 15.83
C GLY A 12 -17.81 21.22 15.28
N GLY A 13 -18.90 21.39 14.52
CA GLY A 13 -19.60 20.29 13.87
C GLY A 13 -18.72 19.54 12.86
N MET A 14 -18.01 20.28 12.01
CA MET A 14 -17.09 19.70 11.04
C MET A 14 -15.91 18.98 11.71
N LYS A 15 -15.43 19.47 12.84
CA LYS A 15 -14.41 18.79 13.65
C LYS A 15 -14.82 17.38 14.07
N ILE A 16 -16.09 17.21 14.48
CA ILE A 16 -16.63 15.89 14.87
C ILE A 16 -16.75 14.99 13.66
N VAL A 17 -17.32 15.48 12.57
CA VAL A 17 -17.44 14.72 11.32
C VAL A 17 -16.08 14.24 10.83
N MET A 18 -15.10 15.13 10.79
CA MET A 18 -13.73 14.79 10.37
C MET A 18 -13.03 13.80 11.31
N ARG A 19 -13.31 13.85 12.61
CA ARG A 19 -12.80 12.85 13.56
C ARG A 19 -13.37 11.46 13.30
N LEU A 20 -14.68 11.36 13.14
CA LEU A 20 -15.36 10.09 12.85
C LEU A 20 -14.91 9.52 11.51
N PHE A 21 -14.85 10.36 10.49
CA PHE A 21 -14.36 9.97 9.17
C PHE A 21 -12.91 9.46 9.22
N SER A 22 -12.01 10.22 9.86
CA SER A 22 -10.61 9.81 9.99
C SER A 22 -10.46 8.51 10.79
N ALA A 23 -11.22 8.33 11.86
CA ALA A 23 -11.20 7.10 12.64
C ALA A 23 -11.69 5.90 11.82
N GLY A 24 -12.81 6.04 11.11
CA GLY A 24 -13.34 5.01 10.22
C GLY A 24 -12.35 4.64 9.10
N LEU A 25 -11.76 5.65 8.46
CA LEU A 25 -10.74 5.45 7.44
C LEU A 25 -9.54 4.67 7.99
N MET A 26 -9.03 5.04 9.16
CA MET A 26 -7.87 4.36 9.76
C MET A 26 -8.18 2.91 10.14
N ILE A 27 -9.40 2.61 10.59
CA ILE A 27 -9.84 1.23 10.86
C ILE A 27 -9.87 0.41 9.56
N LEU A 28 -10.46 0.96 8.49
CA LEU A 28 -10.54 0.28 7.19
C LEU A 28 -9.15 0.02 6.60
N VAL A 29 -8.28 1.02 6.63
CA VAL A 29 -6.89 0.90 6.17
C VAL A 29 -6.15 -0.14 7.01
N GLY A 30 -6.29 -0.10 8.34
CA GLY A 30 -5.71 -1.10 9.24
C GLY A 30 -6.18 -2.52 8.92
N ALA A 31 -7.47 -2.71 8.62
CA ALA A 31 -8.01 -4.00 8.22
C ALA A 31 -7.39 -4.52 6.92
N VAL A 32 -7.19 -3.66 5.91
CA VAL A 32 -6.53 -4.03 4.64
C VAL A 32 -5.08 -4.45 4.89
N PHE A 33 -4.33 -3.64 5.65
CA PHE A 33 -2.93 -3.96 5.97
C PHE A 33 -2.75 -5.16 6.90
N LEU A 34 -3.79 -5.59 7.57
CA LEU A 34 -3.81 -6.83 8.33
C LEU A 34 -4.14 -8.03 7.44
N SER A 35 -5.16 -7.92 6.60
CA SER A 35 -5.68 -9.03 5.79
C SER A 35 -4.80 -9.37 4.59
N GLN A 36 -4.25 -8.38 3.87
CA GLN A 36 -3.45 -8.62 2.66
C GLN A 36 -2.17 -9.42 2.93
N PRO A 37 -1.30 -9.04 3.90
CA PRO A 37 -0.13 -9.84 4.23
C PRO A 37 -0.51 -11.22 4.77
N ALA A 38 -1.60 -11.32 5.54
CA ALA A 38 -2.05 -12.60 6.08
C ALA A 38 -2.48 -13.57 4.97
N SER A 39 -3.22 -13.09 3.98
CA SER A 39 -3.63 -13.91 2.83
C SER A 39 -2.44 -14.34 1.96
N LEU A 40 -1.49 -13.44 1.72
CA LEU A 40 -0.27 -13.76 0.95
C LEU A 40 0.59 -14.82 1.65
N VAL A 41 0.79 -14.69 2.95
CA VAL A 41 1.56 -15.66 3.74
C VAL A 41 0.82 -17.00 3.80
N ALA A 42 -0.49 -16.99 4.06
CA ALA A 42 -1.29 -18.20 4.09
C ALA A 42 -1.30 -18.94 2.73
N ALA A 43 -1.36 -18.21 1.63
CA ALA A 43 -1.30 -18.78 0.29
C ALA A 43 0.07 -19.41 -0.07
N ARG A 44 1.14 -19.00 0.62
CA ARG A 44 2.50 -19.54 0.41
C ARG A 44 2.86 -20.65 1.37
N LEU A 45 2.19 -20.73 2.52
CA LEU A 45 2.35 -21.78 3.50
C LEU A 45 1.35 -22.90 3.19
N ASP A 46 1.79 -23.90 2.45
CA ASP A 46 1.01 -25.12 2.16
C ASP A 46 1.06 -26.04 3.40
N VAL A 47 0.06 -25.90 4.28
CA VAL A 47 -0.06 -26.71 5.51
C VAL A 47 -1.39 -27.47 5.47
N PRO A 48 -1.42 -28.69 4.91
CA PRO A 48 -2.65 -29.44 4.67
C PRO A 48 -3.51 -29.66 5.93
N SER A 49 -2.88 -29.73 7.09
CA SER A 49 -3.58 -29.91 8.37
C SER A 49 -4.40 -28.69 8.83
N LEU A 50 -4.18 -27.52 8.26
CA LEU A 50 -4.82 -26.25 8.63
C LEU A 50 -5.70 -25.67 7.51
N GLU A 51 -5.90 -26.39 6.42
CA GLU A 51 -6.75 -25.96 5.30
C GLU A 51 -8.26 -26.06 5.59
N GLY A 52 -8.64 -26.69 6.69
CA GLY A 52 -10.05 -26.78 7.12
C GLY A 52 -10.69 -25.40 7.31
N ILE A 53 -11.96 -25.28 6.92
CA ILE A 53 -12.75 -24.06 7.14
C ILE A 53 -13.04 -23.93 8.64
N ALA A 54 -12.58 -22.82 9.25
CA ALA A 54 -12.79 -22.56 10.66
C ALA A 54 -14.07 -21.77 10.92
N PHE A 55 -14.01 -20.48 10.75
CA PHE A 55 -15.11 -19.57 11.07
C PHE A 55 -15.30 -18.55 9.95
N GLY A 56 -16.56 -18.36 9.53
CA GLY A 56 -16.88 -17.37 8.51
C GLY A 56 -16.31 -17.64 7.10
N GLY A 57 -15.95 -18.90 6.78
CA GLY A 57 -15.37 -19.27 5.48
C GLY A 57 -13.86 -19.08 5.37
N PHE A 58 -13.17 -18.71 6.46
CA PHE A 58 -11.72 -18.56 6.50
C PHE A 58 -11.04 -19.86 6.93
N SER A 59 -9.84 -20.13 6.40
CA SER A 59 -9.04 -21.27 6.83
C SER A 59 -8.41 -21.03 8.21
N TRP A 60 -8.15 -22.11 8.96
CA TRP A 60 -7.46 -22.01 10.25
C TRP A 60 -6.07 -21.38 10.11
N LEU A 61 -5.36 -21.69 9.05
CA LEU A 61 -4.05 -21.11 8.75
C LEU A 61 -4.13 -19.60 8.63
N LEU A 62 -5.10 -19.08 7.86
CA LEU A 62 -5.29 -17.65 7.70
C LEU A 62 -5.59 -16.96 9.04
N LEU A 63 -6.44 -17.55 9.88
CA LEU A 63 -6.77 -16.99 11.20
C LEU A 63 -5.57 -16.94 12.14
N ILE A 64 -4.72 -17.98 12.12
CA ILE A 64 -3.49 -18.01 12.92
C ILE A 64 -2.53 -16.92 12.46
N VAL A 65 -2.27 -16.81 11.16
CA VAL A 65 -1.38 -15.77 10.59
C VAL A 65 -1.91 -14.38 10.90
N LEU A 66 -3.20 -14.15 10.72
CA LEU A 66 -3.88 -12.90 11.03
C LEU A 66 -3.74 -12.55 12.53
N GLY A 67 -3.89 -13.54 13.42
CA GLY A 67 -3.69 -13.38 14.85
C GLY A 67 -2.25 -12.99 15.21
N VAL A 68 -1.26 -13.61 14.59
CA VAL A 68 0.17 -13.29 14.80
C VAL A 68 0.46 -11.85 14.35
N ILE A 69 -0.04 -11.45 13.18
CA ILE A 69 0.15 -10.07 12.69
C ILE A 69 -0.55 -9.06 13.61
N LEU A 70 -1.75 -9.38 14.10
CA LEU A 70 -2.47 -8.55 15.05
C LEU A 70 -1.70 -8.35 16.36
N VAL A 71 -1.17 -9.45 16.92
CA VAL A 71 -0.32 -9.39 18.13
C VAL A 71 0.92 -8.53 17.87
N TYR A 72 1.56 -8.69 16.71
CA TYR A 72 2.67 -7.84 16.31
C TYR A 72 2.28 -6.35 16.27
N TYR A 73 1.12 -5.99 15.72
CA TYR A 73 0.65 -4.60 15.67
C TYR A 73 0.37 -4.03 17.07
N ILE A 74 -0.23 -4.83 17.96
CA ILE A 74 -0.44 -4.43 19.35
C ILE A 74 0.91 -4.21 20.05
N ALA A 75 1.84 -5.15 19.89
CA ALA A 75 3.17 -5.03 20.46
C ALA A 75 3.93 -3.81 19.91
N ALA A 76 3.86 -3.57 18.60
CA ALA A 76 4.47 -2.43 17.95
C ALA A 76 3.87 -1.08 18.41
N THR A 77 2.60 -1.07 18.79
CA THR A 77 1.94 0.13 19.33
C THR A 77 2.33 0.41 20.78
N LEU A 78 2.54 -0.64 21.58
CA LEU A 78 2.87 -0.51 23.00
C LEU A 78 4.36 -0.31 23.28
N LEU A 79 5.23 -0.84 22.42
CA LEU A 79 6.68 -0.71 22.55
C LEU A 79 7.18 0.55 21.81
N PRO A 80 8.26 1.20 22.29
CA PRO A 80 8.89 2.30 21.57
C PRO A 80 9.68 1.79 20.36
N VAL A 81 8.96 1.18 19.42
CA VAL A 81 9.50 0.51 18.23
C VAL A 81 10.10 1.52 17.26
N ASP A 82 9.73 2.80 17.36
CA ASP A 82 10.23 3.88 16.51
C ASP A 82 11.76 3.93 16.44
N LYS A 83 12.44 3.65 17.57
CA LYS A 83 13.92 3.62 17.61
C LYS A 83 14.52 2.42 16.88
N ILE A 84 13.84 1.27 16.94
CA ILE A 84 14.29 0.03 16.30
C ILE A 84 13.97 0.10 14.81
N ILE A 85 12.74 0.43 14.48
CA ILE A 85 12.25 0.56 13.10
C ILE A 85 13.05 1.65 12.39
N GLY A 86 13.23 2.83 12.98
CA GLY A 86 13.98 3.93 12.36
C GLY A 86 15.43 3.59 12.00
N ARG A 87 16.03 2.59 12.66
CA ARG A 87 17.36 2.08 12.31
C ARG A 87 17.33 1.03 11.21
N ILE A 88 16.27 0.23 11.13
CA ILE A 88 16.14 -0.87 10.17
C ILE A 88 15.55 -0.37 8.84
N TYR A 89 14.68 0.62 8.84
CA TYR A 89 14.06 1.16 7.63
C TYR A 89 15.04 1.54 6.51
N PRO A 90 16.17 2.20 6.77
CA PRO A 90 17.13 2.49 5.70
C PRO A 90 17.66 1.25 4.99
N VAL A 91 17.83 0.13 5.73
CA VAL A 91 18.28 -1.15 5.17
C VAL A 91 17.21 -1.75 4.26
N PHE A 92 15.94 -1.73 4.71
CA PHE A 92 14.82 -2.17 3.88
C PHE A 92 14.63 -1.28 2.65
N GLY A 93 14.74 0.05 2.81
CA GLY A 93 14.67 0.99 1.69
C GLY A 93 15.76 0.74 0.66
N PHE A 94 16.99 0.51 1.12
CA PHE A 94 18.10 0.17 0.23
C PHE A 94 17.86 -1.17 -0.48
N ALA A 95 17.43 -2.21 0.24
CA ALA A 95 17.12 -3.50 -0.34
C ALA A 95 16.01 -3.42 -1.40
N LEU A 96 14.96 -2.64 -1.13
CA LEU A 96 13.86 -2.41 -2.07
C LEU A 96 14.34 -1.69 -3.33
N LEU A 97 15.15 -0.64 -3.18
CA LEU A 97 15.72 0.08 -4.32
C LEU A 97 16.67 -0.81 -5.12
N PHE A 98 17.52 -1.58 -4.45
CA PHE A 98 18.43 -2.52 -5.10
C PHE A 98 17.66 -3.57 -5.90
N MET A 99 16.60 -4.12 -5.32
CA MET A 99 15.72 -5.07 -5.99
C MET A 99 15.02 -4.43 -7.20
N ALA A 100 14.45 -3.25 -7.05
CA ALA A 100 13.76 -2.53 -8.13
C ALA A 100 14.71 -2.23 -9.30
N VAL A 101 15.92 -1.73 -9.01
CA VAL A 101 16.96 -1.47 -10.03
C VAL A 101 17.43 -2.78 -10.66
N GLY A 102 17.66 -3.83 -9.88
CA GLY A 102 18.08 -5.13 -10.37
C GLY A 102 17.07 -5.72 -11.37
N ILE A 103 15.79 -5.71 -11.01
CA ILE A 103 14.73 -6.21 -11.89
C ILE A 103 14.58 -5.31 -13.13
N LEU A 104 14.68 -3.98 -12.99
CA LEU A 104 14.66 -3.05 -14.11
C LEU A 104 15.78 -3.33 -15.11
N VAL A 105 16.99 -3.59 -14.62
CA VAL A 105 18.15 -3.95 -15.45
C VAL A 105 17.88 -5.26 -16.21
N VAL A 106 17.38 -6.29 -15.52
CA VAL A 106 17.01 -7.56 -16.16
C VAL A 106 15.93 -7.36 -17.23
N LEU A 107 14.94 -6.52 -16.95
CA LEU A 107 13.85 -6.22 -17.89
C LEU A 107 14.36 -5.50 -19.15
N LEU A 108 15.28 -4.56 -19.00
CA LEU A 108 15.81 -3.76 -20.12
C LEU A 108 16.84 -4.54 -20.97
N PHE A 109 17.63 -5.39 -20.35
CA PHE A 109 18.77 -6.08 -21.01
C PHE A 109 18.53 -7.58 -21.22
N GLY A 110 17.49 -8.16 -20.61
CA GLY A 110 17.18 -9.59 -20.70
C GLY A 110 16.63 -10.03 -22.05
N GLY A 111 16.11 -9.12 -22.87
CA GLY A 111 15.66 -9.38 -24.24
C GLY A 111 14.42 -10.29 -24.40
N GLU A 112 13.97 -10.92 -23.33
CA GLU A 112 12.82 -11.84 -23.33
C GLU A 112 11.50 -11.16 -22.94
N TYR A 113 11.58 -9.98 -22.31
CA TYR A 113 10.44 -9.28 -21.76
C TYR A 113 10.05 -8.09 -22.64
N THR A 114 8.79 -8.06 -23.05
CA THR A 114 8.23 -6.94 -23.82
C THR A 114 7.09 -6.31 -23.03
N ILE A 115 7.12 -4.99 -22.92
CA ILE A 115 5.98 -4.27 -22.33
C ILE A 115 4.88 -4.25 -23.39
N PRO A 116 3.67 -4.76 -23.10
CA PRO A 116 2.58 -4.78 -24.06
C PRO A 116 2.17 -3.35 -24.44
N GLU A 117 1.99 -3.11 -25.73
CA GLU A 117 1.53 -1.82 -26.22
C GLU A 117 0.04 -1.64 -25.93
N PHE A 118 -0.34 -0.41 -25.61
CA PHE A 118 -1.73 -0.04 -25.42
C PHE A 118 -2.44 0.03 -26.79
N THR A 119 -3.16 -1.04 -27.13
CA THR A 119 -3.83 -1.18 -28.42
C THR A 119 -5.34 -0.95 -28.38
N SER A 120 -5.98 -1.15 -27.23
CA SER A 120 -7.43 -1.02 -27.09
C SER A 120 -7.83 -0.64 -25.67
N PHE A 121 -9.04 -0.04 -25.51
CA PHE A 121 -9.68 0.23 -24.22
C PHE A 121 -10.57 -0.94 -23.74
N GLU A 122 -10.23 -2.14 -24.10
CA GLU A 122 -10.98 -3.30 -23.66
C GLU A 122 -10.67 -3.65 -22.20
N ASN A 123 -11.71 -4.08 -21.50
CA ASN A 123 -11.54 -4.57 -20.14
C ASN A 123 -11.10 -6.03 -20.15
N CYS A 124 -9.84 -6.24 -19.87
CA CYS A 124 -9.20 -7.55 -19.95
C CYS A 124 -9.28 -8.36 -18.65
N ILE A 125 -9.95 -7.82 -17.60
CA ILE A 125 -10.13 -8.54 -16.33
C ILE A 125 -11.18 -9.66 -16.55
N ALA A 126 -10.95 -10.83 -15.96
CA ALA A 126 -11.81 -12.01 -16.08
C ALA A 126 -13.28 -11.71 -15.71
N ASP A 127 -13.52 -10.89 -14.70
CA ASP A 127 -14.85 -10.41 -14.32
C ASP A 127 -15.03 -8.92 -14.63
N ALA A 128 -15.09 -8.58 -15.91
CA ALA A 128 -15.24 -7.21 -16.40
C ALA A 128 -16.52 -6.50 -15.90
N LYS A 129 -17.55 -7.27 -15.51
CA LYS A 129 -18.80 -6.70 -14.97
C LYS A 129 -18.66 -6.26 -13.52
N ALA A 130 -17.93 -7.02 -12.72
CA ALA A 130 -17.66 -6.67 -11.32
C ALA A 130 -16.62 -5.52 -11.21
N PHE A 131 -15.69 -5.45 -12.17
CA PHE A 131 -14.59 -4.48 -12.17
C PHE A 131 -14.60 -3.62 -13.46
N PRO A 132 -15.56 -2.71 -13.62
CA PRO A 132 -15.60 -1.85 -14.79
C PRO A 132 -14.42 -0.87 -14.80
N ILE A 133 -13.87 -0.60 -16.01
CA ILE A 133 -12.65 0.20 -16.21
C ILE A 133 -12.74 1.57 -15.53
N VAL A 134 -13.83 2.32 -15.73
CA VAL A 134 -13.94 3.70 -15.28
C VAL A 134 -13.90 3.82 -13.76
N PRO A 135 -14.72 3.09 -12.96
CA PRO A 135 -14.59 3.12 -11.51
C PRO A 135 -13.24 2.64 -10.99
N MET A 136 -12.65 1.61 -11.61
CA MET A 136 -11.35 1.08 -11.20
C MET A 136 -10.23 2.08 -11.48
N LEU A 137 -10.27 2.79 -12.60
CA LEU A 137 -9.32 3.85 -12.93
C LEU A 137 -9.36 4.96 -11.87
N PHE A 138 -10.55 5.43 -11.49
CA PHE A 138 -10.70 6.44 -10.44
C PHE A 138 -10.23 5.95 -9.08
N THR A 139 -10.46 4.68 -8.75
CA THR A 139 -9.96 4.06 -7.52
C THR A 139 -8.42 4.04 -7.51
N THR A 140 -7.81 3.66 -8.62
CA THR A 140 -6.34 3.62 -8.77
C THR A 140 -5.74 5.02 -8.66
N ILE A 141 -6.33 6.02 -9.33
CA ILE A 141 -5.90 7.42 -9.22
C ILE A 141 -6.05 7.93 -7.79
N ALA A 142 -7.17 7.61 -7.12
CA ALA A 142 -7.39 8.01 -5.74
C ALA A 142 -6.39 7.37 -4.78
N CYS A 143 -6.02 6.11 -4.98
CA CYS A 143 -5.01 5.43 -4.17
C CYS A 143 -3.62 6.06 -4.32
N GLY A 144 -3.24 6.49 -5.52
CA GLY A 144 -1.95 7.10 -5.80
C GLY A 144 -1.90 8.60 -5.48
N ALA A 145 -2.74 9.38 -6.14
CA ALA A 145 -2.66 10.85 -6.09
C ALA A 145 -3.34 11.46 -4.85
N ILE A 146 -4.39 10.81 -4.31
CA ILE A 146 -5.20 11.35 -3.19
C ILE A 146 -5.14 10.40 -1.98
N SER A 147 -4.06 9.66 -1.84
CA SER A 147 -3.88 8.67 -0.77
C SER A 147 -4.19 9.26 0.62
N GLY A 148 -5.06 8.59 1.37
CA GLY A 148 -5.37 8.96 2.74
C GLY A 148 -4.16 8.94 3.69
N PHE A 149 -3.09 8.25 3.32
CA PHE A 149 -1.81 8.30 4.02
C PHE A 149 -1.20 9.69 4.06
N HIS A 150 -1.34 10.48 3.01
CA HIS A 150 -0.87 11.86 3.02
C HIS A 150 -1.52 12.68 4.13
N ALA A 151 -2.82 12.49 4.37
CA ALA A 151 -3.53 13.20 5.44
C ALA A 151 -3.08 12.79 6.85
N THR A 152 -2.67 11.54 7.05
CA THR A 152 -2.22 11.01 8.35
C THR A 152 -0.73 11.17 8.57
N GLN A 153 0.10 10.97 7.55
CA GLN A 153 1.56 10.98 7.65
C GLN A 153 2.15 12.39 7.54
N SER A 154 1.58 13.27 6.71
CA SER A 154 2.11 14.63 6.54
C SER A 154 2.23 15.43 7.83
N PRO A 155 1.22 15.41 8.75
CA PRO A 155 1.36 16.11 10.04
C PRO A 155 2.45 15.52 10.94
N LEU A 156 2.72 14.22 10.85
CA LEU A 156 3.78 13.55 11.60
C LEU A 156 5.15 13.95 11.05
N MET A 157 5.31 13.91 9.72
CA MET A 157 6.54 14.32 9.05
C MET A 157 6.84 15.81 9.29
N ALA A 158 5.82 16.67 9.25
CA ALA A 158 5.97 18.09 9.54
C ALA A 158 6.53 18.37 10.95
N ARG A 159 6.19 17.53 11.94
CA ARG A 159 6.75 17.63 13.30
C ARG A 159 8.19 17.16 13.40
N CYS A 160 8.62 16.28 12.52
CA CYS A 160 9.97 15.72 12.50
C CYS A 160 10.97 16.59 11.74
N MET A 161 10.48 17.53 10.92
CA MET A 161 11.35 18.44 10.17
C MET A 161 12.08 19.42 11.09
N ARG A 162 13.36 19.61 10.82
CA ARG A 162 14.21 20.56 11.56
C ARG A 162 14.15 21.97 10.98
N ASN A 163 13.90 22.07 9.67
CA ASN A 163 13.90 23.34 8.95
C ASN A 163 12.78 23.35 7.89
N GLU A 164 12.03 24.43 7.79
CA GLU A 164 10.97 24.61 6.80
C GLU A 164 11.48 24.56 5.35
N ARG A 165 12.75 24.91 5.11
CA ARG A 165 13.38 24.81 3.78
C ARG A 165 13.44 23.38 3.25
N GLU A 166 13.46 22.39 4.12
CA GLU A 166 13.45 20.98 3.75
C GLU A 166 12.08 20.47 3.30
N SER A 167 11.04 21.25 3.55
CA SER A 167 9.64 20.91 3.28
C SER A 167 9.42 20.47 1.82
N ARG A 168 9.98 21.20 0.87
CA ARG A 168 9.89 20.86 -0.56
C ARG A 168 10.55 19.53 -0.89
N SER A 169 11.72 19.27 -0.33
CA SER A 169 12.45 18.01 -0.56
C SER A 169 11.75 16.83 0.12
N VAL A 170 11.29 17.02 1.34
CA VAL A 170 10.64 15.96 2.14
C VAL A 170 9.28 15.58 1.56
N PHE A 171 8.42 16.53 1.25
CA PHE A 171 7.07 16.22 0.76
C PHE A 171 7.04 15.99 -0.75
N TYR A 172 7.49 16.96 -1.53
CA TYR A 172 7.42 16.87 -3.00
C TYR A 172 8.47 15.90 -3.57
N GLY A 173 9.70 15.95 -3.06
CA GLY A 173 10.76 15.05 -3.50
C GLY A 173 10.44 13.59 -3.20
N ALA A 174 9.87 13.29 -2.03
CA ALA A 174 9.44 11.93 -1.69
C ALA A 174 8.33 11.42 -2.63
N MET A 175 7.34 12.25 -2.95
CA MET A 175 6.26 11.87 -3.88
C MET A 175 6.78 11.56 -5.29
N ILE A 176 7.74 12.36 -5.79
CA ILE A 176 8.37 12.08 -7.10
C ILE A 176 9.11 10.75 -7.06
N SER A 177 9.90 10.51 -6.00
CA SER A 177 10.65 9.25 -5.85
C SER A 177 9.71 8.04 -5.77
N GLU A 178 8.63 8.16 -5.01
CA GLU A 178 7.58 7.13 -4.92
C GLU A 178 6.96 6.86 -6.29
N SER A 179 6.61 7.89 -7.04
CA SER A 179 6.02 7.77 -8.38
C SER A 179 6.95 7.08 -9.37
N ILE A 180 8.25 7.40 -9.34
CA ILE A 180 9.25 6.74 -10.20
C ILE A 180 9.35 5.25 -9.85
N ILE A 181 9.43 4.91 -8.57
CA ILE A 181 9.48 3.52 -8.12
C ILE A 181 8.19 2.78 -8.50
N ALA A 182 7.03 3.41 -8.34
CA ALA A 182 5.75 2.84 -8.74
C ALA A 182 5.67 2.58 -10.25
N LEU A 183 6.20 3.48 -11.09
CA LEU A 183 6.29 3.26 -12.54
C LEU A 183 7.20 2.08 -12.89
N VAL A 184 8.34 1.94 -12.19
CA VAL A 184 9.23 0.79 -12.36
C VAL A 184 8.49 -0.51 -12.04
N TRP A 185 7.78 -0.57 -10.92
CA TRP A 185 6.98 -1.75 -10.54
C TRP A 185 5.84 -2.04 -11.52
N ALA A 186 5.16 -1.01 -12.02
CA ALA A 186 4.12 -1.17 -13.03
C ALA A 186 4.70 -1.75 -14.33
N ALA A 187 5.85 -1.23 -14.79
CA ALA A 187 6.54 -1.74 -15.96
C ALA A 187 6.97 -3.21 -15.78
N ILE A 188 7.50 -3.55 -14.61
CA ILE A 188 7.89 -4.92 -14.25
C ILE A 188 6.66 -5.85 -14.30
N ALA A 189 5.55 -5.46 -13.69
CA ALA A 189 4.35 -6.27 -13.66
C ALA A 189 3.81 -6.52 -15.07
N MET A 190 3.73 -5.48 -15.90
CA MET A 190 3.26 -5.60 -17.27
C MET A 190 4.18 -6.48 -18.15
N ALA A 191 5.50 -6.33 -18.00
CA ALA A 191 6.45 -7.06 -18.80
C ALA A 191 6.60 -8.53 -18.39
N PHE A 192 6.55 -8.81 -17.08
CA PHE A 192 6.69 -10.17 -16.56
C PHE A 192 5.53 -11.08 -16.97
N TRP A 193 4.31 -10.59 -16.91
CA TRP A 193 3.13 -11.35 -17.29
C TRP A 193 2.91 -11.38 -18.80
N GLY A 194 3.48 -10.42 -19.55
CA GLY A 194 3.55 -10.35 -21.01
C GLY A 194 2.21 -10.46 -21.76
N ASP A 195 1.21 -11.04 -21.12
CA ASP A 195 -0.11 -11.30 -21.65
C ASP A 195 -1.17 -11.07 -20.56
N VAL A 196 -2.36 -10.64 -20.98
CA VAL A 196 -3.52 -10.42 -20.11
C VAL A 196 -3.98 -11.72 -19.44
N ALA A 197 -3.84 -12.85 -20.10
CA ALA A 197 -4.18 -14.15 -19.56
C ALA A 197 -3.32 -14.54 -18.36
N GLY A 198 -2.08 -14.08 -18.31
CA GLY A 198 -1.18 -14.32 -17.18
C GLY A 198 -1.48 -13.43 -15.95
N LEU A 199 -2.19 -12.31 -16.13
CA LEU A 199 -2.59 -11.40 -15.06
C LEU A 199 -3.89 -11.81 -14.35
N ASN A 200 -4.70 -12.68 -14.94
CA ASN A 200 -5.95 -13.22 -14.42
C ASN A 200 -5.76 -14.61 -13.82
#